data_6ff4a1a247ccc9d45fff5e26843f99d4
#
_entry.id   6ff4a1a247ccc9d45fff5e26843f99d4
#
_cell.length_a   1.000
_cell.length_b   1.000
_cell.length_c   1.000
_cell.angle_alpha   90.00
_cell.angle_beta   90.00
_cell.angle_gamma   90.00
#
_symmetry.space_group_name_H-M   'P 1'
#
loop_
_entity.id
_entity.type
_entity.pdbx_description
1 polymer ?
#
loop_
_entity_poly.entity_id
_entity_poly.type
_entity_poly.pdbx_seq_one_letter_code
_entity_poly.pdbx_strand_id
1 'polypeptide(L)'
;MMNAQDCLQLLRDVKDVAFATVDENWRPQVRMIDVMLVEAGKLYFCTARGKDFYRQLIRDGHVAITGMNRDFKMVRLTGAARRLPAQREWIDRIFEANPVMNGVYPGESRYILEPFCIEGGQLEFFDLGKEPIGRAYFSLAGEAVEEKGFRITDACIGCGKCSRLCPQQCIQSGTSYAIRQEHCLHCGLCAENCPVQAIVKRGE
;
A
#
# COMPACT_ATOMS: atom_id res chain seq x y z
N MET A 1 -11.73 14.10 2.11
CA MET A 1 -10.57 13.58 2.88
C MET A 1 -10.30 12.17 2.37
N MET A 2 -9.04 11.80 2.06
CA MET A 2 -8.69 10.45 1.59
C MET A 2 -9.10 9.40 2.64
N ASN A 3 -9.61 8.26 2.21
CA ASN A 3 -9.96 7.12 3.05
C ASN A 3 -9.47 5.80 2.41
N ALA A 4 -9.69 4.66 3.07
CA ALA A 4 -9.24 3.35 2.56
C ALA A 4 -9.87 2.99 1.20
N GLN A 5 -11.16 3.28 1.01
CA GLN A 5 -11.85 3.03 -0.26
C GLN A 5 -11.26 3.88 -1.40
N ASP A 6 -10.94 5.15 -1.13
CA ASP A 6 -10.31 6.05 -2.11
C ASP A 6 -8.92 5.52 -2.52
N CYS A 7 -8.16 4.94 -1.57
CA CYS A 7 -6.88 4.31 -1.86
C CYS A 7 -7.03 3.09 -2.79
N LEU A 8 -7.99 2.22 -2.51
CA LEU A 8 -8.28 1.08 -3.39
C LEU A 8 -8.73 1.55 -4.78
N GLN A 9 -9.58 2.59 -4.84
CA GLN A 9 -10.03 3.15 -6.11
C GLN A 9 -8.86 3.75 -6.90
N LEU A 10 -7.92 4.43 -6.25
CA LEU A 10 -6.71 4.94 -6.91
C LEU A 10 -5.90 3.79 -7.54
N LEU A 11 -5.73 2.66 -6.85
CA LEU A 11 -5.07 1.48 -7.42
C LEU A 11 -5.86 0.93 -8.62
N ARG A 12 -7.19 0.94 -8.57
CA ARG A 12 -8.05 0.53 -9.71
C ARG A 12 -7.92 1.47 -10.90
N ASP A 13 -7.84 2.79 -10.67
CA ASP A 13 -7.71 3.81 -11.71
C ASP A 13 -6.32 3.78 -12.38
N VAL A 14 -5.27 3.50 -11.60
CA VAL A 14 -3.92 3.21 -12.11
C VAL A 14 -3.94 1.94 -12.94
N LYS A 15 -4.73 0.95 -12.56
CA LYS A 15 -4.97 -0.34 -13.19
C LYS A 15 -3.78 -1.28 -13.11
N ASP A 16 -2.70 -0.97 -13.82
CA ASP A 16 -1.46 -1.79 -13.86
C ASP A 16 -0.58 -1.43 -12.67
N VAL A 17 -0.61 -2.26 -11.63
CA VAL A 17 0.12 -2.02 -10.40
C VAL A 17 1.20 -3.08 -10.16
N ALA A 18 2.27 -2.72 -9.46
CA ALA A 18 3.31 -3.66 -9.10
C ALA A 18 2.83 -4.54 -7.93
N PHE A 19 2.86 -5.86 -8.15
CA PHE A 19 2.59 -6.88 -7.13
C PHE A 19 3.86 -7.60 -6.75
N ALA A 20 4.21 -7.58 -5.48
CA ALA A 20 5.30 -8.36 -4.92
C ALA A 20 4.75 -9.54 -4.10
N THR A 21 5.45 -10.67 -4.24
CA THR A 21 5.27 -11.91 -3.47
C THR A 21 6.66 -12.47 -3.16
N VAL A 22 6.73 -13.62 -2.48
CA VAL A 22 7.96 -14.38 -2.31
C VAL A 22 7.84 -15.77 -2.93
N ASP A 23 8.92 -16.27 -3.50
CA ASP A 23 8.99 -17.64 -4.01
C ASP A 23 9.23 -18.67 -2.88
N GLU A 24 9.34 -19.93 -3.23
CA GLU A 24 9.58 -21.04 -2.29
C GLU A 24 10.89 -20.93 -1.50
N ASN A 25 11.85 -20.14 -2.02
CA ASN A 25 13.14 -19.86 -1.39
C ASN A 25 13.16 -18.49 -0.67
N TRP A 26 11.99 -17.90 -0.40
CA TRP A 26 11.81 -16.59 0.21
C TRP A 26 12.43 -15.43 -0.59
N ARG A 27 12.64 -15.62 -1.89
CA ARG A 27 13.17 -14.57 -2.77
C ARG A 27 12.04 -13.68 -3.25
N PRO A 28 12.18 -12.35 -3.16
CA PRO A 28 11.18 -11.41 -3.66
C PRO A 28 10.93 -11.59 -5.17
N GLN A 29 9.67 -11.59 -5.55
CA GLN A 29 9.19 -11.64 -6.92
C GLN A 29 8.26 -10.47 -7.18
N VAL A 30 8.41 -9.77 -8.30
CA VAL A 30 7.55 -8.64 -8.68
C VAL A 30 7.05 -8.78 -10.12
N ARG A 31 5.81 -8.36 -10.36
CA ARG A 31 5.18 -8.31 -11.69
C ARG A 31 4.12 -7.22 -11.72
N MET A 32 3.73 -6.80 -12.93
CA MET A 32 2.57 -5.95 -13.11
C MET A 32 1.30 -6.80 -13.17
N ILE A 33 0.29 -6.41 -12.43
CA ILE A 33 -1.02 -7.06 -12.38
C ILE A 33 -2.11 -5.99 -12.45
N ASP A 34 -3.13 -6.25 -13.25
CA ASP A 34 -4.29 -5.37 -13.32
C ASP A 34 -5.17 -5.53 -12.08
N VAL A 35 -5.52 -4.43 -11.45
CA VAL A 35 -6.62 -4.40 -10.49
C VAL A 35 -7.93 -4.49 -11.25
N MET A 36 -8.64 -5.60 -11.14
CA MET A 36 -9.82 -5.91 -11.97
C MET A 36 -11.11 -5.30 -11.45
N LEU A 37 -11.29 -5.24 -10.12
CA LEU A 37 -12.45 -4.66 -9.45
C LEU A 37 -12.06 -4.09 -8.10
N VAL A 38 -12.79 -3.08 -7.65
CA VAL A 38 -12.77 -2.56 -6.28
C VAL A 38 -14.18 -2.31 -5.84
N GLU A 39 -14.65 -3.03 -4.83
CA GLU A 39 -15.99 -2.85 -4.27
C GLU A 39 -16.04 -3.30 -2.81
N ALA A 40 -16.92 -2.69 -2.04
CA ALA A 40 -17.16 -3.01 -0.63
C ALA A 40 -15.86 -3.12 0.20
N GLY A 41 -14.88 -2.21 -0.02
CA GLY A 41 -13.61 -2.19 0.70
C GLY A 41 -12.64 -3.32 0.33
N LYS A 42 -12.83 -3.97 -0.82
CA LYS A 42 -12.02 -5.09 -1.28
C LYS A 42 -11.43 -4.85 -2.67
N LEU A 43 -10.25 -5.39 -2.90
CA LEU A 43 -9.55 -5.37 -4.19
C LEU A 43 -9.56 -6.77 -4.81
N TYR A 44 -9.90 -6.84 -6.09
CA TYR A 44 -10.00 -8.11 -6.83
C TYR A 44 -9.07 -8.12 -8.03
N PHE A 45 -8.45 -9.28 -8.27
CA PHE A 45 -7.60 -9.54 -9.43
C PHE A 45 -7.68 -11.01 -9.82
N CYS A 46 -7.08 -11.38 -10.94
CA CYS A 46 -7.01 -12.78 -11.36
C CYS A 46 -5.63 -13.13 -11.93
N THR A 47 -5.30 -14.41 -11.90
CA THR A 47 -4.09 -14.96 -12.52
C THR A 47 -4.33 -16.39 -13.01
N ALA A 48 -3.57 -16.82 -14.03
CA ALA A 48 -3.72 -18.17 -14.56
C ALA A 48 -3.01 -19.22 -13.67
N ARG A 49 -3.64 -20.40 -13.54
CA ARG A 49 -3.16 -21.53 -12.72
C ARG A 49 -1.74 -22.02 -13.06
N GLY A 50 -1.29 -21.85 -14.28
CA GLY A 50 0.05 -22.26 -14.72
C GLY A 50 1.19 -21.31 -14.34
N LYS A 51 0.89 -20.13 -13.78
CA LYS A 51 1.90 -19.10 -13.45
C LYS A 51 2.53 -19.37 -12.08
N ASP A 52 3.81 -19.01 -11.92
CA ASP A 52 4.50 -19.02 -10.63
C ASP A 52 3.79 -18.13 -9.60
N PHE A 53 3.26 -17.00 -10.06
CA PHE A 53 2.47 -16.09 -9.23
C PHE A 53 1.29 -16.81 -8.56
N TYR A 54 0.54 -17.64 -9.30
CA TYR A 54 -0.54 -18.45 -8.74
C TYR A 54 -0.04 -19.39 -7.63
N ARG A 55 1.09 -20.10 -7.88
CA ARG A 55 1.68 -21.00 -6.88
C ARG A 55 2.10 -20.25 -5.61
N GLN A 56 2.69 -19.06 -5.77
CA GLN A 56 3.11 -18.22 -4.66
C GLN A 56 1.90 -17.77 -3.81
N LEU A 57 0.81 -17.33 -4.45
CA LEU A 57 -0.42 -16.93 -3.77
C LEU A 57 -1.10 -18.09 -3.02
N ILE A 58 -1.12 -19.28 -3.60
CA ILE A 58 -1.72 -20.46 -2.95
C ILE A 58 -0.88 -20.91 -1.75
N ARG A 59 0.44 -20.79 -1.84
CA ARG A 59 1.35 -21.22 -0.77
C ARG A 59 1.29 -20.30 0.46
N ASP A 60 1.34 -18.99 0.25
CA ASP A 60 1.52 -18.02 1.33
C ASP A 60 0.41 -16.96 1.36
N GLY A 61 0.01 -16.47 0.20
CA GLY A 61 -1.03 -15.46 0.05
C GLY A 61 -0.59 -14.02 0.37
N HIS A 62 0.51 -13.79 1.10
CA HIS A 62 0.97 -12.45 1.40
C HIS A 62 1.43 -11.70 0.15
N VAL A 63 1.00 -10.46 0.03
CA VAL A 63 1.31 -9.59 -1.09
C VAL A 63 1.66 -8.18 -0.62
N ALA A 64 2.55 -7.53 -1.39
CA ALA A 64 2.75 -6.09 -1.31
C ALA A 64 2.49 -5.48 -2.69
N ILE A 65 1.67 -4.44 -2.72
CA ILE A 65 1.18 -3.80 -3.94
C ILE A 65 1.55 -2.33 -3.90
N THR A 66 1.93 -1.77 -5.04
CA THR A 66 2.07 -0.33 -5.18
C THR A 66 1.64 0.14 -6.56
N GLY A 67 0.94 1.28 -6.57
CA GLY A 67 0.58 2.00 -7.79
C GLY A 67 0.72 3.50 -7.55
N MET A 68 1.10 4.23 -8.58
CA MET A 68 1.23 5.69 -8.56
C MET A 68 0.57 6.27 -9.81
N ASN A 69 -0.27 7.28 -9.63
CA ASN A 69 -0.90 7.98 -10.74
C ASN A 69 0.02 9.10 -11.30
N ARG A 70 -0.44 9.78 -12.35
CA ARG A 70 0.30 10.86 -13.02
C ARG A 70 0.49 12.12 -12.16
N ASP A 71 -0.34 12.27 -11.12
CA ASP A 71 -0.25 13.39 -10.16
C ASP A 71 0.68 13.08 -8.98
N PHE A 72 1.51 12.02 -9.08
CA PHE A 72 2.42 11.55 -8.05
C PHE A 72 1.73 11.15 -6.74
N LYS A 73 0.44 10.79 -6.80
CA LYS A 73 -0.25 10.14 -5.69
C LYS A 73 -0.01 8.65 -5.76
N MET A 74 0.56 8.10 -4.70
CA MET A 74 0.94 6.69 -4.60
C MET A 74 0.16 6.01 -3.47
N VAL A 75 -0.24 4.78 -3.72
CA VAL A 75 -0.76 3.88 -2.69
C VAL A 75 0.13 2.65 -2.59
N ARG A 76 0.42 2.24 -1.37
CA ARG A 76 0.97 0.93 -1.03
C ARG A 76 -0.07 0.17 -0.24
N LEU A 77 -0.24 -1.10 -0.56
CA LEU A 77 -1.10 -2.04 0.19
C LEU A 77 -0.26 -3.26 0.54
N THR A 78 -0.25 -3.64 1.80
CA THR A 78 0.26 -4.93 2.27
C THR A 78 -0.88 -5.72 2.88
N GLY A 79 -1.04 -6.98 2.48
CA GLY A 79 -2.15 -7.82 2.96
C GLY A 79 -2.02 -9.25 2.47
N ALA A 80 -3.09 -10.02 2.63
CA ALA A 80 -3.18 -11.38 2.13
C ALA A 80 -4.22 -11.50 1.03
N ALA A 81 -3.83 -12.10 -0.08
CA ALA A 81 -4.73 -12.45 -1.18
C ALA A 81 -5.33 -13.85 -0.93
N ARG A 82 -6.64 -13.95 -1.04
CA ARG A 82 -7.38 -15.20 -0.89
C ARG A 82 -8.06 -15.56 -2.20
N ARG A 83 -7.91 -16.82 -2.63
CA ARG A 83 -8.64 -17.35 -3.78
C ARG A 83 -10.14 -17.39 -3.45
N LEU A 84 -10.95 -16.94 -4.39
CA LEU A 84 -12.41 -16.94 -4.24
C LEU A 84 -13.01 -18.29 -4.66
N PRO A 85 -14.06 -18.75 -3.96
CA PRO A 85 -14.92 -19.80 -4.47
C PRO A 85 -15.72 -19.33 -5.69
N ALA A 86 -16.50 -20.19 -6.31
CA ALA A 86 -17.34 -19.87 -7.46
C ALA A 86 -16.53 -19.23 -8.62
N GLN A 87 -15.42 -19.89 -9.00
CA GLN A 87 -14.43 -19.40 -9.95
C GLN A 87 -15.06 -18.87 -11.25
N ARG A 88 -16.01 -19.59 -11.88
CA ARG A 88 -16.61 -19.16 -13.14
C ARG A 88 -17.39 -17.87 -13.00
N GLU A 89 -18.21 -17.73 -11.97
CA GLU A 89 -19.03 -16.54 -11.72
C GLU A 89 -18.15 -15.30 -11.53
N TRP A 90 -17.05 -15.41 -10.75
CA TRP A 90 -16.13 -14.33 -10.54
C TRP A 90 -15.34 -13.96 -11.79
N ILE A 91 -14.92 -14.94 -12.59
CA ILE A 91 -14.22 -14.67 -13.85
C ILE A 91 -15.14 -13.99 -14.83
N ASP A 92 -16.39 -14.42 -14.99
CA ASP A 92 -17.36 -13.76 -15.86
C ASP A 92 -17.61 -12.32 -15.43
N ARG A 93 -17.79 -12.06 -14.15
CA ARG A 93 -17.94 -10.72 -13.59
C ARG A 93 -16.71 -9.84 -13.82
N ILE A 94 -15.50 -10.38 -13.63
CA ILE A 94 -14.25 -9.67 -13.93
C ILE A 94 -14.19 -9.30 -15.41
N PHE A 95 -14.57 -10.19 -16.31
CA PHE A 95 -14.55 -9.96 -17.76
C PHE A 95 -15.62 -8.97 -18.21
N GLU A 96 -16.79 -8.99 -17.58
CA GLU A 96 -17.84 -7.99 -17.81
C GLU A 96 -17.33 -6.58 -17.45
N ALA A 97 -16.66 -6.42 -16.32
CA ALA A 97 -16.08 -5.15 -15.90
C ALA A 97 -14.79 -4.76 -16.64
N ASN A 98 -14.17 -5.70 -17.36
CA ASN A 98 -12.91 -5.50 -18.10
C ASN A 98 -12.98 -6.16 -19.49
N PRO A 99 -13.79 -5.64 -20.44
CA PRO A 99 -14.04 -6.30 -21.74
C PRO A 99 -12.78 -6.54 -22.58
N VAL A 100 -11.72 -5.75 -22.40
CA VAL A 100 -10.42 -5.92 -23.07
C VAL A 100 -9.81 -7.31 -22.80
N MET A 101 -10.12 -7.92 -21.66
CA MET A 101 -9.67 -9.26 -21.30
C MET A 101 -10.15 -10.35 -22.27
N ASN A 102 -11.26 -10.12 -22.99
CA ASN A 102 -11.74 -11.05 -24.03
C ASN A 102 -10.76 -11.19 -25.21
N GLY A 103 -9.93 -10.17 -25.47
CA GLY A 103 -8.86 -10.26 -26.46
C GLY A 103 -7.66 -11.09 -26.00
N VAL A 104 -7.46 -11.21 -24.68
CA VAL A 104 -6.34 -11.98 -24.09
C VAL A 104 -6.74 -13.45 -23.84
N TYR A 105 -7.94 -13.66 -23.32
CA TYR A 105 -8.48 -14.99 -23.01
C TYR A 105 -9.90 -15.12 -23.62
N PRO A 106 -10.01 -15.39 -24.93
CA PRO A 106 -11.31 -15.47 -25.60
C PRO A 106 -12.09 -16.74 -25.21
N GLY A 107 -13.43 -16.61 -25.14
CA GLY A 107 -14.35 -17.72 -24.89
C GLY A 107 -14.01 -18.52 -23.60
N GLU A 108 -14.05 -19.85 -23.70
CA GLU A 108 -13.81 -20.76 -22.56
C GLU A 108 -12.37 -20.70 -22.03
N SER A 109 -11.40 -20.17 -22.79
CA SER A 109 -10.00 -20.05 -22.35
C SER A 109 -9.85 -19.18 -21.09
N ARG A 110 -10.80 -18.27 -20.82
CA ARG A 110 -10.83 -17.44 -19.61
C ARG A 110 -10.84 -18.22 -18.31
N TYR A 111 -11.36 -19.46 -18.32
CA TYR A 111 -11.49 -20.28 -17.12
C TYR A 111 -10.20 -21.00 -16.69
N ILE A 112 -9.08 -20.71 -17.34
CA ILE A 112 -7.75 -20.99 -16.81
C ILE A 112 -7.38 -20.02 -15.67
N LEU A 113 -8.06 -18.87 -15.59
CA LEU A 113 -7.85 -17.87 -14.59
C LEU A 113 -8.54 -18.21 -13.27
N GLU A 114 -7.88 -17.88 -12.17
CA GLU A 114 -8.42 -17.98 -10.81
C GLU A 114 -8.57 -16.57 -10.23
N PRO A 115 -9.73 -16.27 -9.64
CA PRO A 115 -10.00 -15.00 -9.01
C PRO A 115 -9.46 -14.95 -7.59
N PHE A 116 -8.90 -13.80 -7.22
CA PHE A 116 -8.40 -13.50 -5.88
C PHE A 116 -8.98 -12.22 -5.33
N CYS A 117 -9.08 -12.14 -4.01
CA CYS A 117 -9.54 -10.97 -3.27
C CYS A 117 -8.56 -10.63 -2.16
N ILE A 118 -8.33 -9.32 -1.94
CA ILE A 118 -7.67 -8.77 -0.76
C ILE A 118 -8.72 -7.97 0.00
N GLU A 119 -9.05 -8.40 1.22
CA GLU A 119 -10.09 -7.81 2.06
C GLU A 119 -9.58 -7.30 3.41
N GLY A 120 -8.32 -7.59 3.77
CA GLY A 120 -7.62 -7.12 4.96
C GLY A 120 -6.23 -6.62 4.62
N GLY A 121 -5.66 -5.80 5.49
CA GLY A 121 -4.29 -5.30 5.34
C GLY A 121 -4.12 -3.81 5.61
N GLN A 122 -2.90 -3.33 5.43
CA GLN A 122 -2.48 -1.96 5.71
C GLN A 122 -2.29 -1.17 4.41
N LEU A 123 -2.78 0.06 4.41
CA LEU A 123 -2.67 1.00 3.30
C LEU A 123 -1.84 2.22 3.71
N GLU A 124 -0.91 2.60 2.87
CA GLU A 124 -0.19 3.87 2.94
C GLU A 124 -0.50 4.69 1.70
N PHE A 125 -1.07 5.87 1.90
CA PHE A 125 -1.22 6.88 0.87
C PHE A 125 -0.09 7.89 0.98
N PHE A 126 0.51 8.26 -0.16
CA PHE A 126 1.60 9.23 -0.23
C PHE A 126 1.40 10.16 -1.42
N ASP A 127 1.32 11.46 -1.18
CA ASP A 127 1.11 12.49 -2.19
C ASP A 127 2.38 13.35 -2.32
N LEU A 128 3.16 13.07 -3.35
CA LEU A 128 4.38 13.82 -3.71
C LEU A 128 4.06 15.03 -4.58
N GLY A 129 2.84 15.16 -5.09
CA GLY A 129 2.38 16.29 -5.88
C GLY A 129 2.04 17.53 -5.05
N LYS A 130 2.12 17.43 -3.70
CA LYS A 130 1.85 18.52 -2.76
C LYS A 130 3.10 19.05 -2.09
N GLU A 131 3.04 20.31 -1.68
CA GLU A 131 4.04 20.95 -0.85
C GLU A 131 3.37 21.63 0.35
N PRO A 132 3.64 21.18 1.60
CA PRO A 132 4.41 19.98 1.94
C PRO A 132 3.73 18.67 1.47
N ILE A 133 4.51 17.61 1.35
CA ILE A 133 4.01 16.26 0.93
C ILE A 133 2.83 15.83 1.79
N GLY A 134 1.96 15.00 1.22
CA GLY A 134 0.85 14.38 1.95
C GLY A 134 1.11 12.91 2.27
N ARG A 135 0.79 12.46 3.49
CA ARG A 135 0.87 11.06 3.89
C ARG A 135 -0.30 10.70 4.80
N ALA A 136 -0.85 9.52 4.60
CA ALA A 136 -1.89 8.98 5.47
C ALA A 136 -1.80 7.44 5.50
N TYR A 137 -2.30 6.86 6.58
CA TYR A 137 -2.35 5.42 6.79
C TYR A 137 -3.78 4.98 7.04
N PHE A 138 -4.15 3.86 6.49
CA PHE A 138 -5.45 3.25 6.66
C PHE A 138 -5.30 1.74 6.79
N SER A 139 -6.35 1.08 7.27
CA SER A 139 -6.45 -0.37 7.26
C SER A 139 -7.72 -0.82 6.56
N LEU A 140 -7.72 -2.03 6.05
CA LEU A 140 -8.91 -2.72 5.57
C LEU A 140 -9.52 -3.55 6.70
N ALA A 141 -10.80 -3.90 6.56
CA ALA A 141 -11.55 -4.76 7.49
C ALA A 141 -11.54 -4.31 8.97
N GLY A 142 -11.31 -3.02 9.24
CA GLY A 142 -11.30 -2.49 10.61
C GLY A 142 -10.10 -2.91 11.46
N GLU A 143 -9.03 -3.39 10.84
CA GLU A 143 -7.77 -3.69 11.54
C GLU A 143 -7.18 -2.43 12.17
N ALA A 144 -6.36 -2.59 13.22
CA ALA A 144 -5.61 -1.48 13.78
C ALA A 144 -4.62 -0.92 12.75
N VAL A 145 -4.56 0.41 12.64
CA VAL A 145 -3.59 1.05 11.73
C VAL A 145 -2.20 1.00 12.35
N GLU A 146 -1.23 0.48 11.62
CA GLU A 146 0.16 0.45 12.05
C GLU A 146 0.76 1.86 12.06
N GLU A 147 1.22 2.29 13.23
CA GLU A 147 1.86 3.61 13.39
C GLU A 147 3.32 3.57 12.93
N LYS A 148 3.63 4.32 11.87
CA LYS A 148 4.98 4.46 11.31
C LYS A 148 5.55 5.85 11.54
N GLY A 149 6.88 5.99 11.38
CA GLY A 149 7.59 7.25 11.49
C GLY A 149 8.32 7.43 12.81
N PHE A 150 8.44 8.66 13.26
CA PHE A 150 9.22 9.02 14.46
C PHE A 150 8.36 9.81 15.45
N ARG A 151 8.68 9.70 16.72
CA ARG A 151 8.13 10.54 17.80
C ARG A 151 9.24 11.19 18.60
N ILE A 152 8.97 12.36 19.15
CA ILE A 152 9.85 13.04 20.08
C ILE A 152 9.42 12.67 21.50
N THR A 153 10.36 12.23 22.32
CA THR A 153 10.12 11.83 23.71
C THR A 153 10.33 13.00 24.69
N ASP A 154 9.98 12.79 25.95
CA ASP A 154 10.13 13.76 27.03
C ASP A 154 11.62 14.08 27.36
N ALA A 155 12.57 13.28 26.84
CA ALA A 155 14.00 13.58 26.91
C ALA A 155 14.42 14.79 26.03
N CYS A 156 13.49 15.38 25.27
CA CYS A 156 13.76 16.53 24.41
C CYS A 156 14.13 17.78 25.23
N ILE A 157 15.30 18.34 24.94
CA ILE A 157 15.80 19.58 25.59
C ILE A 157 15.42 20.87 24.85
N GLY A 158 14.58 20.81 23.84
CA GLY A 158 14.09 21.99 23.11
C GLY A 158 15.12 22.72 22.24
N CYS A 159 16.25 22.11 21.86
CA CYS A 159 17.33 22.77 21.11
C CYS A 159 16.99 23.19 19.66
N GLY A 160 15.90 22.69 19.08
CA GLY A 160 15.40 23.04 17.76
C GLY A 160 16.24 22.54 16.58
N LYS A 161 17.28 21.74 16.79
CA LYS A 161 18.15 21.24 15.71
C LYS A 161 17.35 20.42 14.67
N CYS A 162 16.46 19.53 15.13
CA CYS A 162 15.63 18.69 14.29
C CYS A 162 14.67 19.48 13.38
N SER A 163 14.07 20.56 13.88
CA SER A 163 13.17 21.43 13.11
C SER A 163 13.91 22.15 11.98
N ARG A 164 15.11 22.67 12.26
CA ARG A 164 15.94 23.37 11.26
C ARG A 164 16.46 22.44 10.15
N LEU A 165 16.68 21.17 10.47
CA LEU A 165 17.21 20.17 9.52
C LEU A 165 16.12 19.45 8.71
N CYS A 166 14.86 19.55 9.13
CA CYS A 166 13.77 18.81 8.49
C CYS A 166 13.52 19.30 7.06
N PRO A 167 13.68 18.44 6.02
CA PRO A 167 13.49 18.86 4.63
C PRO A 167 12.03 19.24 4.32
N GLN A 168 11.06 18.71 5.06
CA GLN A 168 9.63 19.03 4.92
C GLN A 168 9.14 20.08 5.93
N GLN A 169 10.03 20.58 6.78
CA GLN A 169 9.68 21.53 7.85
C GLN A 169 8.47 21.09 8.69
N CYS A 170 8.29 19.77 8.83
CA CYS A 170 7.14 19.17 9.50
C CYS A 170 7.31 19.01 11.02
N ILE A 171 8.35 19.58 11.62
CA ILE A 171 8.60 19.55 13.07
C ILE A 171 8.30 20.93 13.66
N GLN A 172 7.23 20.99 14.43
CA GLN A 172 6.76 22.23 15.04
C GLN A 172 7.31 22.41 16.44
N SER A 173 7.68 23.66 16.80
CA SER A 173 8.01 24.05 18.15
C SER A 173 6.74 24.29 18.98
N GLY A 174 6.84 24.00 20.30
CA GLY A 174 5.77 24.22 21.26
C GLY A 174 6.35 24.09 22.67
N THR A 175 5.54 23.72 23.66
CA THR A 175 6.03 23.29 25.00
C THR A 175 6.98 22.08 24.89
N SER A 176 6.76 21.24 23.88
CA SER A 176 7.70 20.25 23.35
C SER A 176 7.63 20.27 21.81
N TYR A 177 8.70 19.83 21.12
CA TYR A 177 8.66 19.68 19.67
C TYR A 177 7.78 18.49 19.28
N ALA A 178 7.02 18.63 18.16
CA ALA A 178 6.15 17.60 17.65
C ALA A 178 6.34 17.39 16.14
N ILE A 179 6.33 16.16 15.68
CA ILE A 179 6.43 15.81 14.26
C ILE A 179 5.03 15.67 13.68
N ARG A 180 4.71 16.47 12.67
CA ARG A 180 3.48 16.35 11.87
C ARG A 180 3.63 15.18 10.93
N GLN A 181 3.04 14.04 11.30
CA GLN A 181 3.21 12.76 10.59
C GLN A 181 2.68 12.83 9.16
N GLU A 182 1.63 13.59 8.93
CA GLU A 182 1.02 13.80 7.61
C GLU A 182 1.93 14.47 6.58
N HIS A 183 3.07 15.03 7.02
CA HIS A 183 4.07 15.66 6.16
C HIS A 183 5.47 15.06 6.33
N CYS A 184 5.59 13.99 7.11
CA CYS A 184 6.89 13.40 7.43
C CYS A 184 7.32 12.39 6.35
N LEU A 185 8.54 12.55 5.82
CA LEU A 185 9.17 11.59 4.89
C LEU A 185 9.62 10.29 5.57
N HIS A 186 9.65 10.24 6.89
CA HIS A 186 10.24 9.17 7.68
C HIS A 186 11.74 8.92 7.36
N CYS A 187 12.46 9.96 6.95
CA CYS A 187 13.85 9.85 6.50
C CYS A 187 14.86 9.63 7.65
N GLY A 188 14.48 9.87 8.91
CA GLY A 188 15.34 9.66 10.07
C GLY A 188 16.33 10.79 10.38
N LEU A 189 16.50 11.78 9.51
CA LEU A 189 17.49 12.87 9.66
C LEU A 189 17.41 13.58 11.02
N CYS A 190 16.20 13.80 11.51
CA CYS A 190 15.97 14.40 12.82
C CYS A 190 16.44 13.51 13.98
N ALA A 191 16.27 12.20 13.88
CA ALA A 191 16.69 11.24 14.90
C ALA A 191 18.22 11.12 14.96
N GLU A 192 18.87 10.96 13.80
CA GLU A 192 20.34 10.88 13.71
C GLU A 192 21.05 12.13 14.24
N ASN A 193 20.43 13.29 14.12
CA ASN A 193 21.01 14.56 14.54
C ASN A 193 20.56 15.04 15.92
N CYS A 194 19.77 14.25 16.65
CA CYS A 194 19.33 14.64 17.98
C CYS A 194 20.46 14.45 19.02
N PRO A 195 20.96 15.56 19.65
CA PRO A 195 22.12 15.46 20.54
C PRO A 195 21.86 14.65 21.82
N VAL A 196 20.59 14.48 22.18
CA VAL A 196 20.14 13.73 23.38
C VAL A 196 19.35 12.47 23.02
N GLN A 197 19.34 12.08 21.73
CA GLN A 197 18.64 10.87 21.25
C GLN A 197 17.14 10.82 21.64
N ALA A 198 16.50 11.95 21.74
CA ALA A 198 15.10 12.08 22.13
C ALA A 198 14.10 11.77 21.00
N ILE A 199 14.54 11.32 19.82
CA ILE A 199 13.68 11.03 18.67
C ILE A 199 13.82 9.53 18.34
N VAL A 200 12.73 8.80 18.52
CA VAL A 200 12.69 7.34 18.34
C VAL A 200 11.64 6.95 17.29
N LYS A 201 11.76 5.75 16.74
CA LYS A 201 10.72 5.22 15.86
C LYS A 201 9.42 4.98 16.64
N ARG A 202 8.29 5.11 15.96
CA ARG A 202 6.98 4.71 16.47
C ARG A 202 6.85 3.20 16.32
N GLY A 203 6.23 2.55 17.31
CA GLY A 203 6.08 1.09 17.32
C GLY A 203 7.28 0.32 17.90
N GLU A 204 8.36 1.02 18.30
CA GLU A 204 9.49 0.47 19.07
C GLU A 204 9.44 0.92 20.52
#